data_eb0d4c16c403d148fabd6d3a2b3d72dd
#
_entry.id   eb0d4c16c403d148fabd6d3a2b3d72dd
#
_cell.length_a   1.000
_cell.length_b   1.000
_cell.length_c   1.000
_cell.angle_alpha   90.00
_cell.angle_beta   90.00
_cell.angle_gamma   90.00
#
_symmetry.space_group_name_H-M   'P 1'
#
loop_
_entity.id
_entity.type
_entity.pdbx_description
1 polymer ?
#
loop_
_entity_poly.entity_id
_entity_poly.type
_entity_poly.pdbx_seq_one_letter_code
_entity_poly.pdbx_strand_id
1 'polypeptide(L)'
;GLGDVYKRQIGILVSFFTAVFMTRLVYEHFMNKDKWLNLTFTSKISRNLLVNTRFDFMGTNKKSLIIVSAIILVCIGSFALRGLSQSIDFTGGRNFKVQFENPVEPEQVRELIADKFGEDVNVNVIAIGTDKKTVRISTNYRIADEGNNVDSEIESYLYETLKPLLTQNITLATFIDRDNHTGGSIVSSQKVGPSIADDIKTGAVWSVVLALIAIGLYILIRFRNIAYSIGSIVALTCDTIMIIGAYSLLWGIVPFSLEIDQTFIGAILTAIGYSINDKVVIFDRVREFFGLYPKRDRKQLFNDSLNTTLARTINTSLSTLIVLLCIFILGGDSIRSFAFAMILGVVIGTLSSLFVASPIAYMMLKNKKIAEPAAEVAK
;
A
#
# COMPACT_ATOMS: atom_id res chain seq x y z
N GLY A 1 18.40 5.03 9.39
CA GLY A 1 18.33 5.58 8.09
C GLY A 1 19.14 4.89 7.00
N LEU A 2 20.46 5.11 6.90
CA LEU A 2 21.28 4.56 5.81
C LEU A 2 21.30 3.02 5.77
N GLY A 3 21.32 2.35 6.92
CA GLY A 3 21.30 0.89 7.00
C GLY A 3 20.07 0.22 6.37
N ASP A 4 18.90 0.84 6.43
CA ASP A 4 17.68 0.29 5.86
C ASP A 4 17.64 0.43 4.34
N VAL A 5 18.21 1.49 3.79
CA VAL A 5 18.34 1.69 2.34
C VAL A 5 19.25 0.60 1.75
N TYR A 6 20.41 0.33 2.37
CA TYR A 6 21.32 -0.72 1.92
C TYR A 6 20.69 -2.11 2.01
N LYS A 7 19.95 -2.42 3.10
CA LYS A 7 19.24 -3.71 3.24
C LYS A 7 18.24 -3.93 2.11
N ARG A 8 17.46 -2.89 1.75
CA ARG A 8 16.50 -2.97 0.64
C ARG A 8 17.18 -3.15 -0.70
N GLN A 9 18.26 -2.41 -0.97
CA GLN A 9 19.02 -2.54 -2.22
C GLN A 9 19.64 -3.93 -2.36
N ILE A 10 20.27 -4.45 -1.31
CA ILE A 10 20.82 -5.82 -1.29
C ILE A 10 19.70 -6.83 -1.51
N GLY A 11 18.54 -6.67 -0.86
CA GLY A 11 17.38 -7.55 -1.05
C GLY A 11 16.91 -7.60 -2.49
N ILE A 12 16.81 -6.47 -3.19
CA ILE A 12 16.43 -6.41 -4.60
C ILE A 12 17.48 -7.11 -5.49
N LEU A 13 18.74 -6.82 -5.29
CA LEU A 13 19.84 -7.45 -6.07
C LEU A 13 19.89 -8.97 -5.86
N VAL A 14 19.78 -9.43 -4.62
CA VAL A 14 19.74 -10.87 -4.29
C VAL A 14 18.50 -11.53 -4.89
N SER A 15 17.33 -10.91 -4.79
CA SER A 15 16.08 -11.44 -5.38
C SER A 15 16.21 -11.55 -6.90
N PHE A 16 16.75 -10.53 -7.56
CA PHE A 16 16.98 -10.56 -9.01
C PHE A 16 17.97 -11.66 -9.40
N PHE A 17 19.09 -11.75 -8.70
CA PHE A 17 20.09 -12.81 -8.93
C PHE A 17 19.48 -14.20 -8.75
N THR A 18 18.74 -14.41 -7.67
CA THR A 18 18.10 -15.71 -7.38
C THR A 18 17.02 -16.05 -8.39
N ALA A 19 16.14 -15.11 -8.70
CA ALA A 19 15.03 -15.34 -9.61
C ALA A 19 15.45 -15.60 -11.05
N VAL A 20 16.50 -14.93 -11.55
CA VAL A 20 16.92 -15.04 -12.94
C VAL A 20 18.06 -16.05 -13.09
N PHE A 21 19.14 -15.89 -12.32
CA PHE A 21 20.35 -16.67 -12.53
C PHE A 21 20.30 -18.03 -11.83
N MET A 22 20.02 -18.08 -10.54
CA MET A 22 19.99 -19.33 -9.78
C MET A 22 18.86 -20.24 -10.24
N THR A 23 17.68 -19.70 -10.47
CA THR A 23 16.53 -20.48 -10.98
C THR A 23 16.86 -21.09 -12.33
N ARG A 24 17.45 -20.32 -13.25
CA ARG A 24 17.85 -20.83 -14.56
C ARG A 24 18.88 -21.96 -14.46
N LEU A 25 19.91 -21.79 -13.64
CA LEU A 25 20.93 -22.84 -13.43
C LEU A 25 20.33 -24.14 -12.90
N VAL A 26 19.40 -24.03 -11.95
CA VAL A 26 18.71 -25.21 -11.38
C VAL A 26 17.91 -25.92 -12.48
N TYR A 27 17.12 -25.19 -13.28
CA TYR A 27 16.35 -25.78 -14.37
C TYR A 27 17.27 -26.41 -15.43
N GLU A 28 18.29 -25.71 -15.90
CA GLU A 28 19.25 -26.24 -16.90
C GLU A 28 19.94 -27.51 -16.39
N HIS A 29 20.33 -27.54 -15.11
CA HIS A 29 20.98 -28.71 -14.51
C HIS A 29 20.06 -29.94 -14.50
N PHE A 30 18.81 -29.80 -14.14
CA PHE A 30 17.86 -30.92 -14.07
C PHE A 30 17.34 -31.30 -15.46
N MET A 31 17.13 -30.35 -16.36
CA MET A 31 16.74 -30.63 -17.75
C MET A 31 17.84 -31.39 -18.51
N ASN A 32 19.11 -31.01 -18.32
CA ASN A 32 20.25 -31.71 -18.92
C ASN A 32 20.42 -33.16 -18.41
N LYS A 33 19.79 -33.49 -17.29
CA LYS A 33 19.73 -34.86 -16.73
C LYS A 33 18.41 -35.59 -17.04
N ASP A 34 17.61 -35.09 -17.96
CA ASP A 34 16.30 -35.62 -18.36
C ASP A 34 15.30 -35.83 -17.21
N LYS A 35 15.51 -35.14 -16.05
CA LYS A 35 14.69 -35.38 -14.86
C LYS A 35 13.42 -34.54 -14.81
N TRP A 36 13.37 -33.37 -15.44
CA TRP A 36 12.28 -32.41 -15.32
C TRP A 36 11.55 -32.10 -16.62
N LEU A 37 11.69 -32.95 -17.64
CA LEU A 37 11.08 -32.78 -18.96
C LEU A 37 9.54 -32.72 -18.93
N ASN A 38 8.92 -33.38 -17.94
CA ASN A 38 7.46 -33.44 -17.79
C ASN A 38 6.94 -32.59 -16.63
N LEU A 39 7.72 -31.59 -16.17
CA LEU A 39 7.31 -30.75 -15.07
C LEU A 39 6.15 -29.84 -15.47
N THR A 40 5.00 -30.01 -14.83
CA THR A 40 3.84 -29.15 -15.04
C THR A 40 3.72 -28.16 -13.89
N PHE A 41 3.64 -26.87 -14.22
CA PHE A 41 3.47 -25.79 -13.23
C PHE A 41 2.00 -25.49 -12.92
N THR A 42 1.10 -26.35 -13.36
CA THR A 42 -0.34 -26.21 -13.16
C THR A 42 -0.86 -27.25 -12.19
N SER A 43 -1.62 -26.82 -11.17
CA SER A 43 -2.40 -27.71 -10.32
C SER A 43 -3.69 -28.17 -11.06
N LYS A 44 -4.34 -29.23 -10.55
CA LYS A 44 -5.64 -29.68 -11.11
C LYS A 44 -6.69 -28.55 -11.11
N ILE A 45 -6.61 -27.62 -10.15
CA ILE A 45 -7.52 -26.48 -10.02
C ILE A 45 -7.15 -25.38 -11.02
N SER A 46 -5.85 -25.05 -11.14
CA SER A 46 -5.40 -23.94 -11.99
C SER A 46 -5.35 -24.27 -13.49
N ARG A 47 -5.33 -25.56 -13.85
CA ARG A 47 -5.20 -26.01 -15.25
C ARG A 47 -6.32 -25.50 -16.16
N ASN A 48 -7.54 -25.40 -15.64
CA ASN A 48 -8.73 -24.98 -16.41
C ASN A 48 -9.23 -23.59 -15.99
N LEU A 49 -8.56 -22.93 -15.04
CA LEU A 49 -8.98 -21.63 -14.55
C LEU A 49 -8.63 -20.56 -15.60
N LEU A 50 -9.62 -19.85 -16.12
CA LEU A 50 -9.46 -18.74 -17.06
C LEU A 50 -8.75 -19.05 -18.41
N VAL A 51 -8.72 -20.30 -18.83
CA VAL A 51 -8.00 -20.72 -20.08
C VAL A 51 -8.71 -20.26 -21.35
N ASN A 52 -10.06 -20.15 -21.34
CA ASN A 52 -10.87 -19.79 -22.51
C ASN A 52 -11.84 -18.64 -22.21
N THR A 53 -11.38 -17.62 -21.50
CA THR A 53 -12.22 -16.46 -21.20
C THR A 53 -12.42 -15.61 -22.46
N ARG A 54 -13.67 -15.14 -22.66
CA ARG A 54 -14.06 -14.25 -23.75
C ARG A 54 -14.89 -13.08 -23.19
N PHE A 55 -14.32 -12.32 -22.27
CA PHE A 55 -14.97 -11.14 -21.73
C PHE A 55 -14.88 -9.97 -22.72
N ASP A 56 -16.00 -9.27 -22.94
CA ASP A 56 -16.03 -8.04 -23.74
C ASP A 56 -15.76 -6.80 -22.85
N PHE A 57 -14.48 -6.61 -22.50
CA PHE A 57 -14.05 -5.48 -21.67
C PHE A 57 -14.31 -4.13 -22.36
N MET A 58 -14.09 -4.06 -23.67
CA MET A 58 -14.27 -2.81 -24.42
C MET A 58 -15.74 -2.52 -24.72
N GLY A 59 -16.62 -3.50 -24.69
CA GLY A 59 -18.07 -3.28 -24.79
C GLY A 59 -18.66 -2.64 -23.54
N THR A 60 -18.06 -2.91 -22.39
CA THR A 60 -18.50 -2.36 -21.10
C THR A 60 -17.72 -1.13 -20.63
N ASN A 61 -16.81 -0.57 -21.47
CA ASN A 61 -15.90 0.50 -21.11
C ASN A 61 -16.60 1.75 -20.52
N LYS A 62 -17.73 2.18 -21.10
CA LYS A 62 -18.49 3.35 -20.59
C LYS A 62 -19.08 3.05 -19.22
N LYS A 63 -19.64 1.85 -19.02
CA LYS A 63 -20.22 1.44 -17.74
C LYS A 63 -19.16 1.35 -16.65
N SER A 64 -18.01 0.74 -16.96
CA SER A 64 -16.91 0.61 -16.00
C SER A 64 -16.35 1.98 -15.59
N LEU A 65 -16.15 2.90 -16.55
CA LEU A 65 -15.68 4.25 -16.25
C LEU A 65 -16.69 5.04 -15.40
N ILE A 66 -17.99 4.90 -15.67
CA ILE A 66 -19.05 5.53 -14.84
C ILE A 66 -19.02 5.00 -13.42
N ILE A 67 -18.91 3.67 -13.23
CA ILE A 67 -18.85 3.04 -11.90
C ILE A 67 -17.60 3.53 -11.15
N VAL A 68 -16.44 3.52 -11.80
CA VAL A 68 -15.19 3.99 -11.17
C VAL A 68 -15.29 5.48 -10.82
N SER A 69 -15.84 6.31 -11.70
CA SER A 69 -16.06 7.74 -11.42
C SER A 69 -17.00 7.96 -10.24
N ALA A 70 -18.06 7.16 -10.12
CA ALA A 70 -18.97 7.22 -8.97
C ALA A 70 -18.26 6.84 -7.66
N ILE A 71 -17.43 5.78 -7.66
CA ILE A 71 -16.63 5.39 -6.50
C ILE A 71 -15.66 6.50 -6.11
N ILE A 72 -14.97 7.10 -7.08
CA ILE A 72 -14.05 8.22 -6.84
C ILE A 72 -14.78 9.42 -6.22
N LEU A 73 -15.98 9.77 -6.71
CA LEU A 73 -16.79 10.85 -6.15
C LEU A 73 -17.17 10.56 -4.69
N VAL A 74 -17.56 9.33 -4.38
CA VAL A 74 -17.82 8.91 -2.98
C VAL A 74 -16.57 9.02 -2.12
N CYS A 75 -15.41 8.59 -2.63
CA CYS A 75 -14.13 8.68 -1.92
C CYS A 75 -13.74 10.14 -1.65
N ILE A 76 -13.86 11.02 -2.65
CA ILE A 76 -13.57 12.45 -2.49
C ILE A 76 -14.58 13.10 -1.53
N GLY A 77 -15.87 12.76 -1.65
CA GLY A 77 -16.90 13.25 -0.74
C GLY A 77 -16.64 12.82 0.71
N SER A 78 -16.27 11.56 0.95
CA SER A 78 -15.89 11.10 2.27
C SER A 78 -14.67 11.84 2.81
N PHE A 79 -13.64 12.00 1.99
CA PHE A 79 -12.45 12.75 2.38
C PHE A 79 -12.78 14.19 2.78
N ALA A 80 -13.67 14.87 2.02
CA ALA A 80 -14.07 16.26 2.31
C ALA A 80 -14.93 16.38 3.58
N LEU A 81 -15.78 15.38 3.89
CA LEU A 81 -16.71 15.43 5.01
C LEU A 81 -16.12 14.87 6.32
N ARG A 82 -15.36 13.78 6.23
CA ARG A 82 -14.83 13.06 7.40
C ARG A 82 -13.34 13.28 7.63
N GLY A 83 -12.60 13.73 6.61
CA GLY A 83 -11.14 13.84 6.67
C GLY A 83 -10.44 12.48 6.78
N LEU A 84 -9.27 12.48 7.39
CA LEU A 84 -8.40 11.31 7.60
C LEU A 84 -7.90 11.30 9.04
N SER A 85 -7.79 10.12 9.63
CA SER A 85 -7.10 9.94 10.90
C SER A 85 -5.60 10.02 10.68
N GLN A 86 -4.97 11.10 11.12
CA GLN A 86 -3.54 11.36 10.92
C GLN A 86 -2.76 10.97 12.18
N SER A 87 -1.60 10.32 11.98
CA SER A 87 -0.64 10.06 13.04
C SER A 87 0.16 11.32 13.40
N ILE A 88 0.95 11.23 14.46
CA ILE A 88 1.86 12.32 14.86
C ILE A 88 2.90 12.66 13.80
N ASP A 89 3.16 11.76 12.84
CA ASP A 89 4.07 12.05 11.73
C ASP A 89 3.55 13.19 10.86
N PHE A 90 2.23 13.39 10.81
CA PHE A 90 1.58 14.43 10.01
C PHE A 90 1.01 15.60 10.83
N THR A 91 0.72 15.38 12.11
CA THR A 91 0.14 16.43 12.98
C THR A 91 1.14 17.03 13.93
N GLY A 92 2.29 16.41 14.09
CA GLY A 92 3.17 16.63 15.24
C GLY A 92 2.58 15.98 16.50
N GLY A 93 3.42 15.65 17.45
CA GLY A 93 2.98 15.04 18.70
C GLY A 93 4.06 14.17 19.34
N ARG A 94 3.62 13.44 20.36
CA ARG A 94 4.42 12.43 21.07
C ARG A 94 3.77 11.08 21.00
N ASN A 95 4.58 10.04 20.77
CA ASN A 95 4.20 8.64 20.87
C ASN A 95 4.90 8.02 22.07
N PHE A 96 4.14 7.44 22.97
CA PHE A 96 4.65 6.62 24.06
C PHE A 96 4.23 5.17 23.80
N LYS A 97 5.20 4.25 23.79
CA LYS A 97 4.90 2.81 23.87
C LYS A 97 4.97 2.40 25.34
N VAL A 98 3.83 2.05 25.90
CA VAL A 98 3.72 1.62 27.30
C VAL A 98 3.41 0.13 27.28
N GLN A 99 4.22 -0.64 28.01
CA GLN A 99 3.98 -2.05 28.26
C GLN A 99 3.33 -2.22 29.63
N PHE A 100 2.25 -3.01 29.67
CA PHE A 100 1.54 -3.36 30.89
C PHE A 100 1.82 -4.83 31.27
N GLU A 101 1.62 -5.16 32.53
CA GLU A 101 1.75 -6.54 33.00
C GLU A 101 0.58 -7.41 32.55
N ASN A 102 -0.62 -6.83 32.57
CA ASN A 102 -1.86 -7.46 32.13
C ASN A 102 -2.32 -6.90 30.79
N PRO A 103 -3.08 -7.66 29.98
CA PRO A 103 -3.72 -7.13 28.79
C PRO A 103 -4.64 -5.96 29.15
N VAL A 104 -4.56 -4.87 28.36
CA VAL A 104 -5.39 -3.68 28.54
C VAL A 104 -6.18 -3.38 27.25
N GLU A 105 -7.41 -2.89 27.42
CA GLU A 105 -8.19 -2.44 26.28
C GLU A 105 -7.76 -1.00 25.90
N PRO A 106 -7.41 -0.74 24.63
CA PRO A 106 -6.95 0.59 24.19
C PRO A 106 -7.94 1.71 24.49
N GLU A 107 -9.23 1.42 24.41
CA GLU A 107 -10.28 2.40 24.67
C GLU A 107 -10.29 2.85 26.13
N GLN A 108 -10.09 1.93 27.07
CA GLN A 108 -9.99 2.27 28.50
C GLN A 108 -8.79 3.17 28.79
N VAL A 109 -7.66 2.90 28.14
CA VAL A 109 -6.47 3.75 28.26
C VAL A 109 -6.73 5.14 27.64
N ARG A 110 -7.42 5.20 26.49
CA ARG A 110 -7.78 6.44 25.82
C ARG A 110 -8.67 7.32 26.67
N GLU A 111 -9.72 6.75 27.27
CA GLU A 111 -10.65 7.47 28.14
C GLU A 111 -9.95 8.07 29.36
N LEU A 112 -9.10 7.30 30.04
CA LEU A 112 -8.33 7.79 31.19
C LEU A 112 -7.42 8.96 30.83
N ILE A 113 -6.79 8.91 29.66
CA ILE A 113 -5.87 9.99 29.22
C ILE A 113 -6.67 11.21 28.76
N ALA A 114 -7.76 11.03 28.00
CA ALA A 114 -8.58 12.12 27.51
C ALA A 114 -9.23 12.90 28.67
N ASP A 115 -9.72 12.22 29.70
CA ASP A 115 -10.28 12.84 30.90
C ASP A 115 -9.28 13.75 31.63
N LYS A 116 -8.01 13.36 31.63
CA LYS A 116 -6.94 14.08 32.33
C LYS A 116 -6.27 15.17 31.50
N PHE A 117 -6.05 14.94 30.21
CA PHE A 117 -5.33 15.88 29.32
C PHE A 117 -6.21 17.00 28.77
N GLY A 118 -7.54 16.86 28.86
CA GLY A 118 -8.52 17.83 28.38
C GLY A 118 -9.09 17.51 27.00
N GLU A 119 -10.29 18.04 26.72
CA GLU A 119 -11.07 17.73 25.51
C GLU A 119 -10.41 18.23 24.20
N ASP A 120 -9.55 19.23 24.27
CA ASP A 120 -8.85 19.81 23.11
C ASP A 120 -7.61 19.01 22.69
N VAL A 121 -7.24 17.96 23.43
CA VAL A 121 -6.06 17.14 23.15
C VAL A 121 -6.43 15.92 22.34
N ASN A 122 -5.80 15.78 21.17
CA ASN A 122 -5.97 14.57 20.38
C ASN A 122 -5.19 13.42 21.01
N VAL A 123 -5.92 12.41 21.49
CA VAL A 123 -5.35 11.20 22.08
C VAL A 123 -5.79 10.00 21.27
N ASN A 124 -4.83 9.28 20.72
CA ASN A 124 -5.08 8.01 20.04
C ASN A 124 -4.29 6.88 20.71
N VAL A 125 -4.96 5.79 21.00
CA VAL A 125 -4.36 4.63 21.67
C VAL A 125 -4.58 3.38 20.83
N ILE A 126 -3.49 2.67 20.55
CA ILE A 126 -3.50 1.48 19.70
C ILE A 126 -2.73 0.37 20.42
N ALA A 127 -3.32 -0.84 20.48
CA ALA A 127 -2.61 -2.02 20.96
C ALA A 127 -1.49 -2.43 19.99
N ILE A 128 -0.34 -2.82 20.53
CA ILE A 128 0.79 -3.35 19.77
C ILE A 128 0.94 -4.82 20.14
N GLY A 129 0.84 -5.71 19.15
CA GLY A 129 0.92 -7.15 19.36
C GLY A 129 -0.45 -7.78 19.63
N THR A 130 -0.47 -9.11 19.64
CA THR A 130 -1.68 -9.90 19.82
C THR A 130 -2.02 -10.15 21.29
N ASP A 131 -1.09 -9.89 22.16
CA ASP A 131 -1.22 -10.09 23.63
C ASP A 131 -1.89 -8.90 24.34
N LYS A 132 -2.10 -7.77 23.64
CA LYS A 132 -2.67 -6.52 24.16
C LYS A 132 -1.99 -5.97 25.41
N LYS A 133 -0.74 -6.37 25.65
CA LYS A 133 0.05 -5.90 26.80
C LYS A 133 0.79 -4.62 26.52
N THR A 134 1.05 -4.30 25.27
CA THR A 134 1.73 -3.08 24.85
C THR A 134 0.76 -2.19 24.08
N VAL A 135 0.69 -0.93 24.47
CA VAL A 135 -0.09 0.09 23.76
C VAL A 135 0.80 1.23 23.29
N ARG A 136 0.46 1.78 22.14
CA ARG A 136 1.00 3.04 21.65
C ARG A 136 0.01 4.14 21.96
N ILE A 137 0.44 5.13 22.71
CA ILE A 137 -0.32 6.33 23.06
C ILE A 137 0.26 7.48 22.25
N SER A 138 -0.55 8.05 21.38
CA SER A 138 -0.20 9.20 20.55
C SER A 138 -0.94 10.43 21.06
N THR A 139 -0.24 11.52 21.30
CA THR A 139 -0.85 12.78 21.79
C THR A 139 -0.13 14.01 21.27
N ASN A 140 -0.88 15.07 21.01
CA ASN A 140 -0.35 16.39 20.68
C ASN A 140 -0.24 17.31 21.90
N TYR A 141 -0.43 16.78 23.12
CA TYR A 141 -0.38 17.56 24.36
C TYR A 141 0.94 18.30 24.49
N ARG A 142 0.85 19.63 24.71
CA ARG A 142 1.99 20.54 24.89
C ARG A 142 3.09 20.39 23.83
N ILE A 143 2.71 20.14 22.57
CA ILE A 143 3.69 19.91 21.49
C ILE A 143 4.47 21.18 21.14
N ALA A 144 3.88 22.36 21.36
CA ALA A 144 4.51 23.65 21.11
C ALA A 144 5.54 24.03 22.17
N ASP A 145 5.55 23.35 23.32
CA ASP A 145 6.46 23.65 24.41
C ASP A 145 7.84 23.02 24.16
N GLU A 146 8.88 23.83 24.07
CA GLU A 146 10.27 23.40 23.78
C GLU A 146 11.15 23.25 25.03
N GLY A 147 10.60 23.34 26.23
CA GLY A 147 11.36 23.25 27.50
C GLY A 147 12.00 21.88 27.71
N ASN A 148 13.23 21.85 28.22
CA ASN A 148 13.97 20.59 28.47
C ASN A 148 13.29 19.65 29.47
N ASN A 149 12.39 20.16 30.32
CA ASN A 149 11.70 19.37 31.35
C ASN A 149 10.28 18.92 30.93
N VAL A 150 9.77 19.40 29.80
CA VAL A 150 8.39 19.16 29.39
C VAL A 150 8.14 17.66 29.16
N ASP A 151 9.11 16.95 28.58
CA ASP A 151 8.96 15.51 28.30
C ASP A 151 8.89 14.71 29.63
N SER A 152 9.72 15.05 30.62
CA SER A 152 9.68 14.42 31.95
C SER A 152 8.40 14.74 32.72
N GLU A 153 7.88 15.97 32.60
CA GLU A 153 6.59 16.36 33.19
C GLU A 153 5.43 15.54 32.56
N ILE A 154 5.44 15.35 31.24
CA ILE A 154 4.42 14.57 30.53
C ILE A 154 4.52 13.09 30.91
N GLU A 155 5.74 12.52 30.99
CA GLU A 155 5.95 11.15 31.45
C GLU A 155 5.44 10.94 32.88
N SER A 156 5.68 11.90 33.76
CA SER A 156 5.17 11.87 35.14
C SER A 156 3.64 11.98 35.20
N TYR A 157 3.07 12.82 34.34
CA TYR A 157 1.62 12.98 34.24
C TYR A 157 0.95 11.75 33.65
N LEU A 158 1.60 11.11 32.67
CA LEU A 158 1.16 9.85 32.09
C LEU A 158 1.19 8.72 33.13
N TYR A 159 2.22 8.66 33.96
CA TYR A 159 2.30 7.71 35.09
C TYR A 159 1.12 7.87 36.05
N GLU A 160 0.83 9.10 36.51
CA GLU A 160 -0.29 9.37 37.42
C GLU A 160 -1.64 8.99 36.80
N THR A 161 -1.80 9.21 35.49
CA THR A 161 -3.03 8.88 34.75
C THR A 161 -3.22 7.38 34.58
N LEU A 162 -2.14 6.66 34.31
CA LEU A 162 -2.18 5.21 34.07
C LEU A 162 -2.05 4.37 35.35
N LYS A 163 -1.80 5.00 36.50
CA LYS A 163 -1.64 4.34 37.79
C LYS A 163 -2.71 3.30 38.13
N PRO A 164 -4.01 3.49 37.81
CA PRO A 164 -5.04 2.46 38.05
C PRO A 164 -4.86 1.17 37.26
N LEU A 165 -4.14 1.21 36.14
CA LEU A 165 -3.88 0.07 35.24
C LEU A 165 -2.52 -0.57 35.51
N LEU A 166 -1.65 0.09 36.28
CA LEU A 166 -0.33 -0.40 36.65
C LEU A 166 -0.41 -1.32 37.87
N THR A 167 0.55 -2.24 37.96
CA THR A 167 0.69 -3.09 39.14
C THR A 167 1.12 -2.26 40.36
N GLN A 168 0.65 -2.60 41.56
CA GLN A 168 0.83 -1.82 42.80
C GLN A 168 2.29 -1.51 43.19
N ASN A 169 3.27 -2.15 42.61
CA ASN A 169 4.68 -2.04 42.97
C ASN A 169 5.51 -1.18 41.99
N ILE A 170 4.90 -0.54 41.01
CA ILE A 170 5.63 0.24 40.02
C ILE A 170 5.75 1.68 40.47
N THR A 171 7.01 2.15 40.64
CA THR A 171 7.31 3.55 40.97
C THR A 171 7.46 4.37 39.68
N LEU A 172 7.39 5.72 39.79
CA LEU A 172 7.66 6.61 38.67
C LEU A 172 9.03 6.33 38.00
N ALA A 173 10.07 6.07 38.82
CA ALA A 173 11.40 5.76 38.31
C ALA A 173 11.42 4.47 37.48
N THR A 174 10.70 3.44 37.93
CA THR A 174 10.57 2.16 37.20
C THR A 174 9.73 2.33 35.92
N PHE A 175 8.69 3.16 35.96
CA PHE A 175 7.83 3.42 34.80
C PHE A 175 8.55 4.16 33.66
N ILE A 176 9.46 5.09 34.01
CA ILE A 176 10.25 5.87 33.05
C ILE A 176 11.49 5.10 32.55
N ASP A 177 11.93 4.08 33.28
CA ASP A 177 13.11 3.30 32.96
C ASP A 177 12.84 2.44 31.70
N ARG A 178 13.44 2.85 30.59
CA ARG A 178 13.27 2.25 29.26
C ARG A 178 13.99 0.89 29.12
N ASP A 179 14.92 0.60 30.00
CA ASP A 179 15.68 -0.66 30.01
C ASP A 179 14.98 -1.75 30.84
N ASN A 180 14.04 -1.33 31.67
CA ASN A 180 13.27 -2.23 32.52
C ASN A 180 11.94 -2.58 31.85
N HIS A 181 11.88 -3.73 31.17
CA HIS A 181 10.68 -4.21 30.47
C HIS A 181 9.71 -4.99 31.36
N THR A 182 9.79 -4.83 32.69
CA THR A 182 8.87 -5.50 33.63
C THR A 182 7.60 -4.68 33.83
N GLY A 183 6.50 -5.26 33.45
CA GLY A 183 5.10 -5.07 33.82
C GLY A 183 4.53 -3.67 34.11
N GLY A 184 4.92 -2.62 33.39
CA GLY A 184 4.38 -1.28 33.58
C GLY A 184 5.43 -0.19 33.36
N SER A 185 6.00 -0.13 32.16
CA SER A 185 7.05 0.82 31.81
C SER A 185 6.85 1.44 30.43
N ILE A 186 7.42 2.62 30.23
CA ILE A 186 7.56 3.23 28.91
C ILE A 186 8.72 2.56 28.18
N VAL A 187 8.41 1.72 27.19
CA VAL A 187 9.41 1.02 26.36
C VAL A 187 10.10 1.97 25.41
N SER A 188 9.36 2.92 24.84
CA SER A 188 9.93 3.94 23.95
C SER A 188 9.07 5.21 23.92
N SER A 189 9.72 6.34 23.74
CA SER A 189 9.10 7.63 23.52
C SER A 189 9.65 8.26 22.24
N GLN A 190 8.78 8.82 21.42
CA GLN A 190 9.13 9.54 20.21
C GLN A 190 8.40 10.89 20.20
N LYS A 191 9.10 11.93 19.79
CA LYS A 191 8.55 13.28 19.58
C LYS A 191 8.75 13.68 18.13
N VAL A 192 7.69 14.14 17.49
CA VAL A 192 7.73 14.76 16.16
C VAL A 192 7.30 16.20 16.32
N GLY A 193 8.21 17.13 16.09
CA GLY A 193 7.90 18.56 16.14
C GLY A 193 6.98 18.98 14.98
N PRO A 194 6.20 20.08 15.12
CA PRO A 194 5.29 20.55 14.08
C PRO A 194 5.98 20.81 12.73
N SER A 195 7.16 21.40 12.75
CA SER A 195 7.95 21.67 11.54
C SER A 195 8.33 20.38 10.80
N ILE A 196 8.76 19.34 11.52
CA ILE A 196 9.10 18.02 10.94
C ILE A 196 7.85 17.36 10.36
N ALA A 197 6.71 17.48 11.05
CA ALA A 197 5.44 16.92 10.55
C ALA A 197 5.00 17.60 9.25
N ASP A 198 5.14 18.91 9.13
CA ASP A 198 4.84 19.67 7.90
C ASP A 198 5.78 19.28 6.74
N ASP A 199 7.07 19.07 7.01
CA ASP A 199 8.03 18.58 6.03
C ASP A 199 7.68 17.18 5.55
N ILE A 200 7.31 16.26 6.46
CA ILE A 200 6.87 14.91 6.12
C ILE A 200 5.61 14.95 5.25
N LYS A 201 4.62 15.78 5.63
CA LYS A 201 3.36 15.95 4.90
C LYS A 201 3.58 16.46 3.48
N THR A 202 4.38 17.49 3.34
CA THR A 202 4.75 18.07 2.04
C THR A 202 5.54 17.06 1.20
N GLY A 203 6.52 16.40 1.79
CA GLY A 203 7.31 15.36 1.16
C GLY A 203 6.46 14.17 0.70
N ALA A 204 5.44 13.77 1.48
CA ALA A 204 4.52 12.71 1.12
C ALA A 204 3.74 13.02 -0.16
N VAL A 205 3.17 14.23 -0.27
CA VAL A 205 2.45 14.67 -1.47
C VAL A 205 3.38 14.69 -2.68
N TRP A 206 4.55 15.32 -2.55
CA TRP A 206 5.51 15.40 -3.65
C TRP A 206 6.03 14.04 -4.08
N SER A 207 6.25 13.10 -3.15
CA SER A 207 6.72 11.75 -3.49
C SER A 207 5.71 10.99 -4.36
N VAL A 208 4.41 11.10 -4.08
CA VAL A 208 3.35 10.49 -4.90
C VAL A 208 3.27 11.17 -6.28
N VAL A 209 3.30 12.50 -6.33
CA VAL A 209 3.25 13.25 -7.60
C VAL A 209 4.45 12.91 -8.49
N LEU A 210 5.66 12.93 -7.91
CA LEU A 210 6.89 12.61 -8.65
C LEU A 210 6.89 11.14 -9.12
N ALA A 211 6.39 10.21 -8.31
CA ALA A 211 6.25 8.81 -8.70
C ALA A 211 5.32 8.66 -9.91
N LEU A 212 4.16 9.31 -9.91
CA LEU A 212 3.23 9.28 -11.04
C LEU A 212 3.84 9.87 -12.32
N ILE A 213 4.56 10.98 -12.20
CA ILE A 213 5.26 11.61 -13.34
C ILE A 213 6.36 10.68 -13.87
N ALA A 214 7.20 10.15 -13.00
CA ALA A 214 8.30 9.26 -13.37
C ALA A 214 7.80 7.99 -14.08
N ILE A 215 6.73 7.39 -13.55
CA ILE A 215 6.08 6.23 -14.15
C ILE A 215 5.44 6.59 -15.50
N GLY A 216 4.76 7.72 -15.59
CA GLY A 216 4.19 8.20 -16.85
C GLY A 216 5.23 8.39 -17.93
N LEU A 217 6.39 8.98 -17.58
CA LEU A 217 7.53 9.15 -18.48
C LEU A 217 8.15 7.79 -18.86
N TYR A 218 8.31 6.89 -17.91
CA TYR A 218 8.79 5.53 -18.17
C TYR A 218 7.91 4.82 -19.21
N ILE A 219 6.58 4.86 -19.05
CA ILE A 219 5.64 4.25 -19.98
C ILE A 219 5.70 4.93 -21.37
N LEU A 220 5.81 6.26 -21.39
CA LEU A 220 5.94 7.01 -22.63
C LEU A 220 7.19 6.60 -23.42
N ILE A 221 8.34 6.49 -22.74
CA ILE A 221 9.60 6.07 -23.35
C ILE A 221 9.53 4.60 -23.79
N ARG A 222 8.96 3.74 -22.94
CA ARG A 222 8.88 2.28 -23.17
C ARG A 222 7.99 1.91 -24.36
N PHE A 223 6.84 2.57 -24.48
CA PHE A 223 5.84 2.25 -25.50
C PHE A 223 5.81 3.24 -26.67
N ARG A 224 6.49 4.38 -26.53
CA ARG A 224 6.51 5.46 -27.54
C ARG A 224 5.10 5.89 -27.99
N ASN A 225 4.12 5.75 -27.12
CA ASN A 225 2.72 6.09 -27.40
C ASN A 225 2.06 6.76 -26.18
N ILE A 226 1.60 7.97 -26.39
CA ILE A 226 0.99 8.81 -25.36
C ILE A 226 -0.29 8.22 -24.77
N ALA A 227 -1.04 7.41 -25.55
CA ALA A 227 -2.29 6.82 -25.10
C ALA A 227 -2.07 5.83 -23.92
N TYR A 228 -1.01 5.04 -23.95
CA TYR A 228 -0.66 4.13 -22.87
C TYR A 228 -0.19 4.88 -21.63
N SER A 229 0.59 5.96 -21.82
CA SER A 229 1.05 6.79 -20.70
C SER A 229 -0.12 7.47 -19.99
N ILE A 230 -1.00 8.15 -20.73
CA ILE A 230 -2.17 8.82 -20.14
C ILE A 230 -3.11 7.80 -19.47
N GLY A 231 -3.41 6.67 -20.14
CA GLY A 231 -4.23 5.61 -19.56
C GLY A 231 -3.67 5.08 -18.24
N SER A 232 -2.34 4.91 -18.15
CA SER A 232 -1.67 4.47 -16.92
C SER A 232 -1.72 5.54 -15.83
N ILE A 233 -1.37 6.79 -16.13
CA ILE A 233 -1.35 7.88 -15.15
C ILE A 233 -2.75 8.08 -14.55
N VAL A 234 -3.78 8.14 -15.40
CA VAL A 234 -5.16 8.30 -14.92
C VAL A 234 -5.57 7.13 -14.03
N ALA A 235 -5.27 5.90 -14.44
CA ALA A 235 -5.60 4.73 -13.64
C ALA A 235 -4.87 4.72 -12.29
N LEU A 236 -3.56 5.02 -12.25
CA LEU A 236 -2.78 5.09 -11.01
C LEU A 236 -3.26 6.22 -10.08
N THR A 237 -3.67 7.35 -10.64
CA THR A 237 -4.29 8.45 -9.87
C THR A 237 -5.61 8.00 -9.27
N CYS A 238 -6.45 7.29 -10.04
CA CYS A 238 -7.70 6.70 -9.53
C CYS A 238 -7.41 5.69 -8.41
N ASP A 239 -6.41 4.82 -8.58
CA ASP A 239 -6.01 3.83 -7.58
C ASP A 239 -5.64 4.52 -6.25
N THR A 240 -4.81 5.56 -6.32
CA THR A 240 -4.38 6.35 -5.16
C THR A 240 -5.57 7.01 -4.44
N ILE A 241 -6.47 7.66 -5.19
CA ILE A 241 -7.66 8.30 -4.63
C ILE A 241 -8.58 7.28 -3.96
N MET A 242 -8.75 6.09 -4.56
CA MET A 242 -9.59 5.05 -4.00
C MET A 242 -8.99 4.45 -2.72
N ILE A 243 -7.66 4.28 -2.63
CA ILE A 243 -6.99 3.82 -1.40
C ILE A 243 -7.18 4.84 -0.28
N ILE A 244 -6.89 6.11 -0.53
CA ILE A 244 -7.06 7.21 0.44
C ILE A 244 -8.53 7.35 0.84
N GLY A 245 -9.45 7.28 -0.13
CA GLY A 245 -10.88 7.34 0.11
C GLY A 245 -11.41 6.18 0.94
N ALA A 246 -10.90 4.97 0.74
CA ALA A 246 -11.25 3.82 1.57
C ALA A 246 -10.83 4.01 3.04
N TYR A 247 -9.66 4.61 3.28
CA TYR A 247 -9.22 4.98 4.64
C TYR A 247 -10.16 6.01 5.25
N SER A 248 -10.54 7.05 4.51
CA SER A 248 -11.52 8.05 4.96
C SER A 248 -12.90 7.47 5.24
N LEU A 249 -13.37 6.50 4.46
CA LEU A 249 -14.66 5.87 4.63
C LEU A 249 -14.72 4.93 5.83
N LEU A 250 -13.65 4.17 6.05
CA LEU A 250 -13.65 3.03 6.96
C LEU A 250 -13.09 3.36 8.35
N TRP A 251 -12.34 4.48 8.53
CA TRP A 251 -11.81 4.81 9.84
C TRP A 251 -12.96 5.03 10.84
N GLY A 252 -12.78 4.51 12.05
CA GLY A 252 -13.82 4.48 13.09
C GLY A 252 -14.93 3.44 12.89
N ILE A 253 -14.94 2.70 11.76
CA ILE A 253 -15.90 1.62 11.50
C ILE A 253 -15.26 0.25 11.71
N VAL A 254 -14.02 0.09 11.26
CA VAL A 254 -13.29 -1.18 11.37
C VAL A 254 -12.62 -1.32 12.75
N PRO A 255 -12.48 -2.55 13.27
CA PRO A 255 -11.94 -2.80 14.60
C PRO A 255 -10.40 -2.73 14.67
N PHE A 256 -9.75 -2.00 13.78
CA PHE A 256 -8.31 -1.75 13.77
C PHE A 256 -8.03 -0.31 13.31
N SER A 257 -6.87 0.21 13.68
CA SER A 257 -6.50 1.58 13.34
C SER A 257 -6.23 1.75 11.86
N LEU A 258 -6.87 2.74 11.24
CA LEU A 258 -6.60 3.25 9.90
C LEU A 258 -5.92 4.63 9.97
N GLU A 259 -4.96 4.77 10.87
CA GLU A 259 -4.12 5.97 10.93
C GLU A 259 -3.21 6.07 9.72
N ILE A 260 -3.14 7.26 9.16
CA ILE A 260 -2.19 7.58 8.11
C ILE A 260 -0.89 8.02 8.76
N ASP A 261 0.15 7.22 8.57
CA ASP A 261 1.50 7.45 9.02
C ASP A 261 2.50 7.44 7.84
N GLN A 262 3.77 7.58 8.10
CA GLN A 262 4.80 7.52 7.07
C GLN A 262 4.82 6.15 6.36
N THR A 263 4.46 5.05 7.06
CA THR A 263 4.40 3.71 6.47
C THR A 263 3.27 3.57 5.46
N PHE A 264 2.14 4.27 5.68
CA PHE A 264 1.04 4.33 4.73
C PHE A 264 1.45 4.96 3.39
N ILE A 265 2.28 6.01 3.42
CA ILE A 265 2.82 6.60 2.17
C ILE A 265 3.70 5.58 1.44
N GLY A 266 4.53 4.83 2.18
CA GLY A 266 5.27 3.71 1.63
C GLY A 266 4.37 2.64 0.99
N ALA A 267 3.22 2.34 1.61
CA ALA A 267 2.24 1.41 1.06
C ALA A 267 1.62 1.92 -0.24
N ILE A 268 1.22 3.20 -0.31
CA ILE A 268 0.70 3.82 -1.55
C ILE A 268 1.73 3.73 -2.68
N LEU A 269 2.98 4.14 -2.43
CA LEU A 269 4.04 4.10 -3.44
C LEU A 269 4.32 2.66 -3.91
N THR A 270 4.28 1.71 -3.00
CA THR A 270 4.45 0.28 -3.32
C THR A 270 3.26 -0.24 -4.13
N ALA A 271 2.03 0.14 -3.76
CA ALA A 271 0.81 -0.22 -4.49
C ALA A 271 0.81 0.35 -5.92
N ILE A 272 1.25 1.61 -6.10
CA ILE A 272 1.46 2.22 -7.42
C ILE A 272 2.47 1.40 -8.24
N GLY A 273 3.60 1.04 -7.63
CA GLY A 273 4.63 0.20 -8.26
C GLY A 273 4.13 -1.19 -8.64
N TYR A 274 3.27 -1.79 -7.81
CA TYR A 274 2.63 -3.06 -8.12
C TYR A 274 1.62 -2.93 -9.26
N SER A 275 0.74 -1.93 -9.18
CA SER A 275 -0.32 -1.69 -10.15
C SER A 275 0.21 -1.42 -11.56
N ILE A 276 1.37 -0.76 -11.70
CA ILE A 276 1.96 -0.49 -13.00
C ILE A 276 2.43 -1.76 -13.72
N ASN A 277 2.86 -2.77 -12.98
CA ASN A 277 3.32 -4.04 -13.56
C ASN A 277 2.23 -4.70 -14.43
N ASP A 278 1.00 -4.76 -13.94
CA ASP A 278 -0.13 -5.31 -14.70
C ASP A 278 -0.44 -4.49 -15.95
N LYS A 279 -0.41 -3.15 -15.84
CA LYS A 279 -0.64 -2.23 -16.96
C LYS A 279 0.41 -2.42 -18.06
N VAL A 280 1.69 -2.57 -17.69
CA VAL A 280 2.79 -2.80 -18.64
C VAL A 280 2.60 -4.14 -19.38
N VAL A 281 2.25 -5.21 -18.67
CA VAL A 281 2.01 -6.53 -19.26
C VAL A 281 0.87 -6.50 -20.28
N ILE A 282 -0.24 -5.85 -19.92
CA ILE A 282 -1.38 -5.69 -20.81
C ILE A 282 -1.01 -4.89 -22.06
N PHE A 283 -0.32 -3.75 -21.89
CA PHE A 283 0.05 -2.88 -23.02
C PHE A 283 1.14 -3.50 -23.90
N ASP A 284 2.06 -4.30 -23.36
CA ASP A 284 2.98 -5.08 -24.17
C ASP A 284 2.22 -6.09 -25.04
N ARG A 285 1.20 -6.76 -24.48
CA ARG A 285 0.37 -7.70 -25.24
C ARG A 285 -0.48 -7.01 -26.30
N VAL A 286 -1.05 -5.85 -25.96
CA VAL A 286 -1.78 -5.03 -26.93
C VAL A 286 -0.86 -4.62 -28.09
N ARG A 287 0.37 -4.16 -27.78
CA ARG A 287 1.36 -3.79 -28.81
C ARG A 287 1.76 -4.96 -29.69
N GLU A 288 1.99 -6.12 -29.10
CA GLU A 288 2.30 -7.37 -29.83
C GLU A 288 1.15 -7.72 -30.79
N PHE A 289 -0.10 -7.68 -30.34
CA PHE A 289 -1.25 -7.99 -31.19
C PHE A 289 -1.49 -6.96 -32.30
N PHE A 290 -1.15 -5.70 -32.08
CA PHE A 290 -1.14 -4.71 -33.15
C PHE A 290 -0.13 -5.06 -34.25
N GLY A 291 1.04 -5.60 -33.90
CA GLY A 291 2.02 -6.08 -34.87
C GLY A 291 1.59 -7.35 -35.63
N LEU A 292 1.01 -8.32 -34.90
CA LEU A 292 0.60 -9.61 -35.46
C LEU A 292 -0.68 -9.53 -36.33
N TYR A 293 -1.61 -8.64 -35.91
CA TYR A 293 -2.93 -8.53 -36.56
C TYR A 293 -3.28 -7.09 -36.96
N PRO A 294 -2.53 -6.45 -37.88
CA PRO A 294 -2.70 -5.03 -38.19
C PRO A 294 -4.05 -4.67 -38.79
N LYS A 295 -4.74 -5.64 -39.43
CA LYS A 295 -6.04 -5.43 -40.07
C LYS A 295 -7.25 -5.74 -39.14
N ARG A 296 -7.01 -6.26 -37.93
CA ARG A 296 -8.08 -6.63 -37.00
C ARG A 296 -8.71 -5.39 -36.38
N ASP A 297 -10.02 -5.44 -36.12
CA ASP A 297 -10.71 -4.37 -35.40
C ASP A 297 -10.08 -4.13 -34.02
N ARG A 298 -9.87 -2.86 -33.69
CA ARG A 298 -9.17 -2.45 -32.45
C ARG A 298 -9.88 -2.87 -31.18
N LYS A 299 -11.23 -2.87 -31.19
CA LYS A 299 -12.02 -3.33 -30.06
C LYS A 299 -11.73 -4.82 -29.79
N GLN A 300 -11.75 -5.62 -30.85
CA GLN A 300 -11.48 -7.05 -30.74
C GLN A 300 -10.03 -7.30 -30.30
N LEU A 301 -9.07 -6.54 -30.86
CA LEU A 301 -7.66 -6.67 -30.53
C LEU A 301 -7.38 -6.37 -29.04
N PHE A 302 -7.97 -5.31 -28.49
CA PHE A 302 -7.86 -5.01 -27.05
C PHE A 302 -8.51 -6.11 -26.19
N ASN A 303 -9.71 -6.58 -26.55
CA ASN A 303 -10.37 -7.67 -25.83
C ASN A 303 -9.56 -8.96 -25.82
N ASP A 304 -9.01 -9.35 -26.99
CA ASP A 304 -8.19 -10.55 -27.10
C ASP A 304 -6.90 -10.43 -26.28
N SER A 305 -6.26 -9.25 -26.30
CA SER A 305 -5.06 -8.98 -25.49
C SER A 305 -5.35 -9.09 -24.00
N LEU A 306 -6.44 -8.49 -23.51
CA LEU A 306 -6.87 -8.56 -22.12
C LEU A 306 -7.21 -10.00 -21.70
N ASN A 307 -7.98 -10.72 -22.51
CA ASN A 307 -8.33 -12.13 -22.20
C ASN A 307 -7.11 -13.03 -22.14
N THR A 308 -6.11 -12.84 -23.00
CA THR A 308 -4.88 -13.65 -22.99
C THR A 308 -3.97 -13.36 -21.81
N THR A 309 -4.00 -12.15 -21.25
CA THR A 309 -3.21 -11.76 -20.07
C THR A 309 -3.95 -11.98 -18.75
N LEU A 310 -5.27 -12.19 -18.79
CA LEU A 310 -6.14 -12.22 -17.60
C LEU A 310 -5.70 -13.27 -16.58
N ALA A 311 -5.42 -14.49 -17.01
CA ALA A 311 -5.00 -15.57 -16.13
C ALA A 311 -3.68 -15.24 -15.41
N ARG A 312 -2.71 -14.62 -16.11
CA ARG A 312 -1.44 -14.18 -15.53
C ARG A 312 -1.67 -13.07 -14.49
N THR A 313 -2.44 -12.06 -14.85
CA THR A 313 -2.73 -10.91 -13.97
C THR A 313 -3.44 -11.38 -12.69
N ILE A 314 -4.46 -12.22 -12.80
CA ILE A 314 -5.16 -12.76 -11.63
C ILE A 314 -4.24 -13.64 -10.77
N ASN A 315 -3.42 -14.51 -11.36
CA ASN A 315 -2.52 -15.37 -10.59
C ASN A 315 -1.46 -14.57 -9.83
N THR A 316 -0.86 -13.54 -10.45
CA THR A 316 0.11 -12.67 -9.78
C THR A 316 -0.54 -11.90 -8.63
N SER A 317 -1.71 -11.32 -8.85
CA SER A 317 -2.45 -10.59 -7.81
C SER A 317 -2.92 -11.49 -6.69
N LEU A 318 -3.43 -12.68 -7.00
CA LEU A 318 -3.89 -13.65 -6.01
C LEU A 318 -2.75 -14.16 -5.13
N SER A 319 -1.59 -14.47 -5.71
CA SER A 319 -0.42 -14.93 -4.93
C SER A 319 0.05 -13.86 -3.95
N THR A 320 0.11 -12.59 -4.38
CA THR A 320 0.46 -11.48 -3.51
C THR A 320 -0.61 -11.23 -2.45
N LEU A 321 -1.89 -11.33 -2.84
CA LEU A 321 -3.02 -11.13 -1.93
C LEU A 321 -3.04 -12.15 -0.79
N ILE A 322 -2.73 -13.43 -1.07
CA ILE A 322 -2.64 -14.48 -0.06
C ILE A 322 -1.59 -14.12 1.00
N VAL A 323 -0.40 -13.69 0.58
CA VAL A 323 0.67 -13.27 1.51
C VAL A 323 0.23 -12.07 2.34
N LEU A 324 -0.36 -11.06 1.71
CA LEU A 324 -0.85 -9.87 2.40
C LEU A 324 -1.99 -10.18 3.39
N LEU A 325 -2.89 -11.12 3.04
CA LEU A 325 -3.94 -11.59 3.95
C LEU A 325 -3.36 -12.32 5.16
N CYS A 326 -2.33 -13.15 4.97
CA CYS A 326 -1.62 -13.77 6.10
C CYS A 326 -1.02 -12.70 7.02
N ILE A 327 -0.36 -11.68 6.47
CA ILE A 327 0.18 -10.56 7.25
C ILE A 327 -0.94 -9.77 7.94
N PHE A 328 -2.06 -9.53 7.28
CA PHE A 328 -3.20 -8.82 7.83
C PHE A 328 -3.86 -9.55 9.01
N ILE A 329 -4.00 -10.89 8.91
CA ILE A 329 -4.65 -11.71 9.92
C ILE A 329 -3.71 -12.02 11.09
N LEU A 330 -2.47 -12.40 10.80
CA LEU A 330 -1.49 -12.85 11.79
C LEU A 330 -0.60 -11.72 12.32
N GLY A 331 -0.52 -10.60 11.60
CA GLY A 331 0.27 -9.44 11.99
C GLY A 331 -0.39 -8.67 13.13
N GLY A 332 0.44 -8.02 13.96
CA GLY A 332 -0.04 -7.09 15.00
C GLY A 332 -0.66 -5.83 14.41
N ASP A 333 -1.38 -5.08 15.24
CA ASP A 333 -2.13 -3.88 14.79
C ASP A 333 -1.26 -2.83 14.10
N SER A 334 0.02 -2.75 14.46
CA SER A 334 0.99 -1.85 13.82
C SER A 334 1.23 -2.12 12.33
N ILE A 335 1.15 -3.40 11.89
CA ILE A 335 1.38 -3.79 10.48
C ILE A 335 0.05 -3.96 9.74
N ARG A 336 -1.05 -4.14 10.47
CA ARG A 336 -2.37 -4.44 9.90
C ARG A 336 -2.86 -3.32 8.97
N SER A 337 -2.70 -2.06 9.37
CA SER A 337 -3.04 -0.90 8.54
C SER A 337 -2.24 -0.90 7.22
N PHE A 338 -0.92 -1.08 7.29
CA PHE A 338 -0.07 -1.19 6.10
C PHE A 338 -0.51 -2.34 5.18
N ALA A 339 -0.74 -3.53 5.74
CA ALA A 339 -1.18 -4.70 4.97
C ALA A 339 -2.54 -4.43 4.30
N PHE A 340 -3.46 -3.74 5.00
CA PHE A 340 -4.76 -3.35 4.45
C PHE A 340 -4.63 -2.39 3.26
N ALA A 341 -3.77 -1.36 3.37
CA ALA A 341 -3.49 -0.46 2.24
C ALA A 341 -2.94 -1.21 1.02
N MET A 342 -2.03 -2.16 1.25
CA MET A 342 -1.46 -2.99 0.20
C MET A 342 -2.49 -3.93 -0.43
N ILE A 343 -3.39 -4.55 0.37
CA ILE A 343 -4.51 -5.38 -0.13
C ILE A 343 -5.40 -4.56 -1.05
N LEU A 344 -5.82 -3.36 -0.60
CA LEU A 344 -6.60 -2.44 -1.42
C LEU A 344 -5.85 -2.08 -2.69
N GLY A 345 -4.56 -1.75 -2.59
CA GLY A 345 -3.72 -1.39 -3.74
C GLY A 345 -3.62 -2.50 -4.78
N VAL A 346 -3.44 -3.75 -4.36
CA VAL A 346 -3.39 -4.90 -5.27
C VAL A 346 -4.74 -5.15 -5.94
N VAL A 347 -5.84 -5.15 -5.17
CA VAL A 347 -7.18 -5.39 -5.71
C VAL A 347 -7.61 -4.28 -6.66
N ILE A 348 -7.52 -3.03 -6.20
CA ILE A 348 -7.90 -1.84 -7.00
C ILE A 348 -7.00 -1.75 -8.24
N GLY A 349 -5.68 -1.91 -8.09
CA GLY A 349 -4.71 -1.82 -9.18
C GLY A 349 -4.93 -2.85 -10.28
N THR A 350 -5.28 -4.08 -9.89
CA THR A 350 -5.63 -5.16 -10.85
C THR A 350 -6.92 -4.81 -11.61
N LEU A 351 -7.95 -4.36 -10.90
CA LEU A 351 -9.21 -3.96 -11.54
C LEU A 351 -9.03 -2.73 -12.42
N SER A 352 -8.26 -1.73 -11.98
CA SER A 352 -8.04 -0.50 -12.74
C SER A 352 -7.24 -0.73 -14.02
N SER A 353 -6.34 -1.73 -14.04
CA SER A 353 -5.60 -2.09 -15.27
C SER A 353 -6.53 -2.59 -16.37
N LEU A 354 -7.56 -3.35 -16.00
CA LEU A 354 -8.55 -3.91 -16.92
C LEU A 354 -9.65 -2.90 -17.28
N PHE A 355 -10.17 -2.16 -16.30
CA PHE A 355 -11.40 -1.37 -16.42
C PHE A 355 -11.19 0.15 -16.51
N VAL A 356 -9.96 0.64 -16.31
CA VAL A 356 -9.63 2.08 -16.41
C VAL A 356 -8.52 2.31 -17.43
N ALA A 357 -7.32 1.75 -17.19
CA ALA A 357 -6.16 2.02 -18.04
C ALA A 357 -6.38 1.56 -19.50
N SER A 358 -6.86 0.33 -19.69
CA SER A 358 -7.07 -0.25 -21.00
C SER A 358 -8.21 0.42 -21.78
N PRO A 359 -9.39 0.71 -21.20
CA PRO A 359 -10.43 1.47 -21.85
C PRO A 359 -10.01 2.89 -22.25
N ILE A 360 -9.27 3.62 -21.41
CA ILE A 360 -8.79 4.97 -21.74
C ILE A 360 -7.80 4.89 -22.90
N ALA A 361 -6.83 3.97 -22.86
CA ALA A 361 -5.90 3.77 -23.97
C ALA A 361 -6.62 3.41 -25.28
N TYR A 362 -7.62 2.54 -25.21
CA TYR A 362 -8.47 2.18 -26.34
C TYR A 362 -9.21 3.39 -26.91
N MET A 363 -9.85 4.20 -26.07
CA MET A 363 -10.61 5.41 -26.50
C MET A 363 -9.70 6.40 -27.22
N MET A 364 -8.46 6.59 -26.77
CA MET A 364 -7.48 7.47 -27.40
C MET A 364 -6.95 6.90 -28.72
N LEU A 365 -6.85 5.58 -28.84
CA LEU A 365 -6.34 4.92 -30.05
C LEU A 365 -7.42 4.64 -31.08
N LYS A 366 -8.69 4.63 -30.71
CA LYS A 366 -9.81 4.25 -31.58
C LYS A 366 -9.83 5.02 -32.92
N ASN A 367 -9.51 6.31 -32.89
CA ASN A 367 -9.62 7.20 -34.07
C ASN A 367 -8.26 7.58 -34.68
N LYS A 368 -7.13 7.13 -34.12
CA LYS A 368 -5.80 7.41 -34.69
C LYS A 368 -5.46 6.38 -35.77
N LYS A 369 -5.21 6.83 -37.02
CA LYS A 369 -4.46 6.01 -37.98
C LYS A 369 -3.08 5.76 -37.35
N ILE A 370 -2.72 4.52 -37.09
CA ILE A 370 -1.38 4.18 -36.60
C ILE A 370 -0.43 4.44 -37.75
N ALA A 371 0.56 5.31 -37.54
CA ALA A 371 1.74 5.35 -38.39
C ALA A 371 2.30 3.90 -38.39
N GLU A 372 2.56 3.36 -39.59
CA GLU A 372 3.14 2.04 -39.76
C GLU A 372 4.33 1.88 -38.81
N PRO A 373 4.45 0.74 -38.12
CA PRO A 373 5.66 0.47 -37.35
C PRO A 373 6.80 0.51 -38.37
N ALA A 374 7.77 1.38 -38.17
CA ALA A 374 9.02 1.36 -38.92
C ALA A 374 9.49 -0.09 -38.95
N ALA A 375 9.68 -0.62 -40.15
CA ALA A 375 10.21 -1.95 -40.40
C ALA A 375 11.70 -1.97 -39.96
N GLU A 376 11.92 -2.15 -38.68
CA GLU A 376 13.24 -2.21 -38.07
C GLU A 376 13.26 -3.20 -36.91
N VAL A 377 12.96 -4.45 -37.17
CA VAL A 377 13.45 -5.62 -36.41
C VAL A 377 13.46 -6.82 -37.36
N ALA A 378 14.33 -6.78 -38.35
CA ALA A 378 14.79 -7.94 -39.08
C ALA A 378 16.24 -7.68 -39.49
N LYS A 379 17.16 -7.75 -38.52
CA LYS A 379 18.57 -8.07 -38.73
C LYS A 379 19.13 -8.68 -37.45
#